data_a3e91e79077c2b1c96fcd4053863e603
#
_entry.id   a3e91e79077c2b1c96fcd4053863e603
#
_cell.length_a   1.000
_cell.length_b   1.000
_cell.length_c   1.000
_cell.angle_alpha   90.00
_cell.angle_beta   90.00
_cell.angle_gamma   90.00
#
_symmetry.space_group_name_H-M   'P 1'
#
loop_
_entity.id
_entity.type
_entity.pdbx_description
1 polymer ?
#
loop_
_entity_poly.entity_id
_entity_poly.type
_entity_poly.pdbx_seq_one_letter_code
_entity_poly.pdbx_strand_id
1 'polypeptide(L)'
;MHVLVADRLTCSRCGPEFGLILRADQTHDRRVTEGVLGCPNCRDQYPITDGFGDLRAPPRSELPKGLAGDPVIRTQDESEYLLPLLGITRGPATVLLIGGPTVLGPGLAALLDDIHVVGVDADLARWPTDPSWSRIVSHPGIPFFSRSLRGVVIDGRLDRHWFEEAARVIAPMSRVVVVNAVTTTSEWLQAAGLSIMANESGRVVATSS
;
A
#
# COMPACT_ATOMS: atom_id res chain seq x y z
N MET A 1 -11.99 -5.40 -0.63
CA MET A 1 -11.31 -4.25 -1.27
C MET A 1 -12.30 -3.12 -1.53
N HIS A 2 -12.01 -1.86 -1.21
CA HIS A 2 -12.91 -0.73 -1.48
C HIS A 2 -12.89 -0.36 -2.97
N VAL A 3 -14.06 -0.06 -3.58
CA VAL A 3 -14.16 0.25 -5.02
C VAL A 3 -13.29 1.42 -5.44
N LEU A 4 -13.20 2.49 -4.64
CA LEU A 4 -12.35 3.65 -4.95
C LEU A 4 -10.84 3.33 -4.88
N VAL A 5 -10.44 2.27 -4.19
CA VAL A 5 -9.07 1.75 -4.25
C VAL A 5 -8.86 1.01 -5.56
N ALA A 6 -9.83 0.15 -5.96
CA ALA A 6 -9.74 -0.58 -7.22
C ALA A 6 -9.57 0.36 -8.43
N ASP A 7 -10.24 1.52 -8.45
CA ASP A 7 -10.13 2.53 -9.51
C ASP A 7 -8.75 3.19 -9.63
N ARG A 8 -7.89 3.01 -8.61
CA ARG A 8 -6.52 3.56 -8.58
C ARG A 8 -5.44 2.52 -8.85
N LEU A 9 -5.85 1.25 -9.01
CA LEU A 9 -4.91 0.17 -9.25
C LEU A 9 -4.49 0.10 -10.71
N THR A 10 -3.22 -0.22 -10.90
CA THR A 10 -2.59 -0.37 -12.22
C THR A 10 -2.09 -1.79 -12.44
N CYS A 11 -1.85 -2.13 -13.69
CA CYS A 11 -1.39 -3.45 -14.08
C CYS A 11 0.07 -3.68 -13.67
N SER A 12 0.33 -4.71 -12.88
CA SER A 12 1.69 -5.05 -12.43
C SER A 12 2.61 -5.52 -13.57
N ARG A 13 2.04 -5.98 -14.70
CA ARG A 13 2.82 -6.36 -15.89
C ARG A 13 3.08 -5.18 -16.82
N CYS A 14 2.04 -4.39 -17.13
CA CYS A 14 2.13 -3.32 -18.12
C CYS A 14 2.70 -2.02 -17.56
N GLY A 15 2.69 -1.86 -16.24
CA GLY A 15 3.19 -0.69 -15.56
C GLY A 15 2.11 0.34 -15.19
N PRO A 16 2.54 1.46 -14.62
CA PRO A 16 1.67 2.41 -13.93
C PRO A 16 0.74 3.22 -14.85
N GLU A 17 0.88 3.12 -16.16
CA GLU A 17 0.06 3.85 -17.13
C GLU A 17 -1.24 3.11 -17.47
N PHE A 18 -1.31 1.81 -17.14
CA PHE A 18 -2.45 0.95 -17.49
C PHE A 18 -3.30 0.65 -16.26
N GLY A 19 -4.38 1.40 -16.10
CA GLY A 19 -5.38 1.15 -15.06
C GLY A 19 -6.07 -0.19 -15.24
N LEU A 20 -6.54 -0.77 -14.14
CA LEU A 20 -7.28 -2.02 -14.13
C LEU A 20 -8.80 -1.76 -14.16
N ILE A 21 -9.53 -2.65 -14.80
CA ILE A 21 -10.99 -2.63 -14.87
C ILE A 21 -11.52 -3.65 -13.85
N LEU A 22 -12.33 -3.17 -12.91
CA LEU A 22 -12.98 -4.01 -11.89
C LEU A 22 -14.21 -4.70 -12.48
N ARG A 23 -14.27 -6.03 -12.36
CA ARG A 23 -15.51 -6.82 -12.42
C ARG A 23 -15.76 -7.38 -11.03
N ALA A 24 -16.75 -6.85 -10.34
CA ALA A 24 -17.14 -7.31 -9.03
C ALA A 24 -18.21 -8.40 -9.16
N ASP A 25 -17.96 -9.56 -8.57
CA ASP A 25 -18.92 -10.67 -8.52
C ASP A 25 -19.75 -10.60 -7.21
N GLN A 26 -19.13 -10.13 -6.11
CA GLN A 26 -19.82 -9.85 -4.84
C GLN A 26 -19.34 -8.53 -4.24
N THR A 27 -20.31 -7.72 -3.79
CA THR A 27 -20.04 -6.43 -3.13
C THR A 27 -20.95 -6.23 -1.92
N HIS A 28 -20.39 -5.60 -0.88
CA HIS A 28 -21.14 -5.14 0.29
C HIS A 28 -20.55 -3.77 0.72
N ASP A 29 -21.40 -2.77 0.93
CA ASP A 29 -21.00 -1.42 1.36
C ASP A 29 -19.80 -0.84 0.63
N ARG A 30 -19.85 -0.87 -0.73
CA ARG A 30 -18.74 -0.44 -1.60
C ARG A 30 -17.44 -1.26 -1.43
N ARG A 31 -17.52 -2.43 -0.83
CA ARG A 31 -16.41 -3.37 -0.66
C ARG A 31 -16.63 -4.58 -1.56
N VAL A 32 -15.68 -4.85 -2.41
CA VAL A 32 -15.63 -6.06 -3.24
C VAL A 32 -15.03 -7.18 -2.40
N THR A 33 -15.78 -8.24 -2.19
CA THR A 33 -15.31 -9.47 -1.55
C THR A 33 -14.84 -10.48 -2.57
N GLU A 34 -15.58 -10.63 -3.68
CA GLU A 34 -15.23 -11.51 -4.79
C GLU A 34 -15.26 -10.74 -6.11
N GLY A 35 -14.25 -10.96 -6.96
CA GLY A 35 -14.18 -10.31 -8.25
C GLY A 35 -12.82 -10.47 -8.93
N VAL A 36 -12.66 -9.73 -10.02
CA VAL A 36 -11.45 -9.74 -10.83
C VAL A 36 -11.12 -8.32 -11.29
N LEU A 37 -9.85 -7.96 -11.23
CA LEU A 37 -9.30 -6.78 -11.86
C LEU A 37 -8.64 -7.19 -13.18
N GLY A 38 -9.12 -6.70 -14.31
CA GLY A 38 -8.63 -7.03 -15.64
C GLY A 38 -7.81 -5.91 -16.26
N CYS A 39 -6.69 -6.24 -16.87
CA CYS A 39 -5.92 -5.27 -17.64
C CYS A 39 -6.45 -5.19 -19.07
N PRO A 40 -6.85 -4.01 -19.59
CA PRO A 40 -7.34 -3.87 -20.94
C PRO A 40 -6.24 -4.07 -22.01
N ASN A 41 -4.97 -3.92 -21.64
CA ASN A 41 -3.83 -4.03 -22.56
C ASN A 41 -3.32 -5.47 -22.68
N CYS A 42 -2.83 -6.08 -21.59
CA CYS A 42 -2.27 -7.45 -21.64
C CYS A 42 -3.33 -8.55 -21.41
N ARG A 43 -4.55 -8.18 -20.99
CA ARG A 43 -5.65 -9.10 -20.68
C ARG A 43 -5.40 -9.98 -19.45
N ASP A 44 -4.33 -9.74 -18.69
CA ASP A 44 -4.12 -10.41 -17.41
C ASP A 44 -5.26 -10.12 -16.45
N GLN A 45 -5.57 -11.12 -15.63
CA GLN A 45 -6.62 -11.05 -14.63
C GLN A 45 -5.99 -11.21 -13.22
N TYR A 46 -6.41 -10.37 -12.30
CA TYR A 46 -5.95 -10.31 -10.92
C TYR A 46 -7.15 -10.59 -10.00
N PRO A 47 -7.19 -11.75 -9.33
CA PRO A 47 -8.34 -12.14 -8.52
C PRO A 47 -8.45 -11.31 -7.25
N ILE A 48 -9.69 -11.09 -6.82
CA ILE A 48 -10.06 -10.60 -5.50
C ILE A 48 -10.84 -11.73 -4.83
N THR A 49 -10.32 -12.25 -3.72
CA THR A 49 -10.94 -13.32 -2.93
C THR A 49 -10.96 -12.90 -1.47
N ASP A 50 -12.11 -13.00 -0.80
CA ASP A 50 -12.31 -12.51 0.57
C ASP A 50 -11.84 -11.06 0.78
N GLY A 51 -12.01 -10.21 -0.23
CA GLY A 51 -11.59 -8.82 -0.22
C GLY A 51 -10.07 -8.59 -0.35
N PHE A 52 -9.27 -9.67 -0.47
CA PHE A 52 -7.83 -9.61 -0.72
C PHE A 52 -7.55 -9.68 -2.23
N GLY A 53 -6.76 -8.74 -2.74
CA GLY A 53 -6.37 -8.68 -4.16
C GLY A 53 -5.00 -9.27 -4.43
N ASP A 54 -4.88 -10.28 -5.27
CA ASP A 54 -3.58 -10.77 -5.76
C ASP A 54 -3.18 -10.08 -7.07
N LEU A 55 -2.40 -9.02 -6.94
CA LEU A 55 -1.90 -8.21 -8.08
C LEU A 55 -0.50 -8.62 -8.54
N ARG A 56 -0.05 -9.83 -8.24
CA ARG A 56 1.19 -10.34 -8.84
C ARG A 56 0.97 -10.67 -10.32
N ALA A 57 1.91 -10.27 -11.17
CA ALA A 57 1.85 -10.60 -12.59
C ALA A 57 1.90 -12.13 -12.82
N PRO A 58 1.03 -12.71 -13.69
CA PRO A 58 1.12 -14.12 -14.03
C PRO A 58 2.43 -14.50 -14.76
N PRO A 59 2.93 -15.76 -14.67
CA PRO A 59 2.38 -16.85 -13.86
C PRO A 59 2.65 -16.64 -12.37
N ARG A 60 1.65 -16.99 -11.53
CA ARG A 60 1.77 -16.86 -10.07
C ARG A 60 2.20 -18.19 -9.45
N SER A 61 3.22 -18.13 -8.60
CA SER A 61 3.57 -19.19 -7.67
C SER A 61 2.75 -19.09 -6.37
N GLU A 62 3.00 -19.97 -5.42
CA GLU A 62 2.50 -19.80 -4.05
C GLU A 62 2.89 -18.42 -3.49
N LEU A 63 2.10 -17.94 -2.54
CA LEU A 63 2.41 -16.67 -1.88
C LEU A 63 3.70 -16.80 -1.07
N PRO A 64 4.66 -15.89 -1.27
CA PRO A 64 5.87 -15.91 -0.43
C PRO A 64 5.52 -15.56 1.01
N LYS A 65 6.44 -15.80 1.94
CA LYS A 65 6.33 -15.27 3.29
C LYS A 65 6.50 -13.74 3.24
N GLY A 66 5.55 -13.03 3.86
CA GLY A 66 5.59 -11.58 4.00
C GLY A 66 6.35 -11.11 5.26
N LEU A 67 6.21 -9.83 5.56
CA LEU A 67 6.76 -9.17 6.75
C LEU A 67 5.67 -8.80 7.77
N ALA A 68 4.39 -8.90 7.41
CA ALA A 68 3.27 -8.60 8.29
C ALA A 68 3.10 -9.66 9.40
N GLY A 69 3.43 -10.92 9.10
CA GLY A 69 3.25 -12.04 10.02
C GLY A 69 1.78 -12.40 10.24
N ASP A 70 1.50 -13.00 11.40
CA ASP A 70 0.16 -13.38 11.80
C ASP A 70 -0.69 -12.16 12.17
N PRO A 71 -2.03 -12.26 12.07
CA PRO A 71 -2.93 -11.17 12.45
C PRO A 71 -2.72 -10.75 13.91
N VAL A 72 -2.39 -9.48 14.12
CA VAL A 72 -2.23 -8.89 15.45
C VAL A 72 -3.22 -7.74 15.58
N ILE A 73 -4.03 -7.76 16.63
CA ILE A 73 -4.91 -6.64 16.95
C ILE A 73 -4.04 -5.50 17.49
N ARG A 74 -3.91 -4.44 16.71
CA ARG A 74 -3.28 -3.18 17.12
C ARG A 74 -4.35 -2.15 17.44
N THR A 75 -4.14 -1.41 18.50
CA THR A 75 -5.05 -0.34 18.92
C THR A 75 -4.91 0.89 18.02
N GLN A 76 -5.91 1.78 18.08
CA GLN A 76 -5.82 3.09 17.42
C GLN A 76 -4.60 3.87 17.91
N ASP A 77 -4.35 3.88 19.21
CA ASP A 77 -3.22 4.57 19.85
C ASP A 77 -1.87 4.14 19.25
N GLU A 78 -1.71 2.84 18.98
CA GLU A 78 -0.49 2.32 18.34
C GLU A 78 -0.29 2.80 16.90
N SER A 79 -1.36 3.24 16.23
CA SER A 79 -1.34 3.74 14.85
C SER A 79 -1.29 5.28 14.79
N GLU A 80 -1.69 5.96 15.86
CA GLU A 80 -1.86 7.42 15.89
C GLU A 80 -0.56 8.17 15.60
N TYR A 81 0.59 7.65 16.01
CA TYR A 81 1.88 8.30 15.78
C TYR A 81 2.21 8.46 14.28
N LEU A 82 1.57 7.69 13.39
CA LEU A 82 1.79 7.81 11.95
C LEU A 82 1.19 9.09 11.36
N LEU A 83 0.12 9.61 11.94
CA LEU A 83 -0.58 10.78 11.39
C LEU A 83 0.31 12.03 11.29
N PRO A 84 1.01 12.46 12.37
CA PRO A 84 1.92 13.60 12.27
C PRO A 84 3.10 13.34 11.34
N LEU A 85 3.60 12.11 11.26
CA LEU A 85 4.68 11.75 10.34
C LEU A 85 4.22 11.83 8.89
N LEU A 86 3.02 11.34 8.58
CA LEU A 86 2.41 11.43 7.24
C LEU A 86 1.98 12.85 6.88
N GLY A 87 1.73 13.72 7.87
CA GLY A 87 1.22 15.07 7.67
C GLY A 87 -0.22 15.08 7.12
N ILE A 88 -1.01 14.05 7.41
CA ILE A 88 -2.39 13.92 6.97
C ILE A 88 -3.30 14.22 8.15
N THR A 89 -4.14 15.26 8.01
CA THR A 89 -5.10 15.68 9.04
C THR A 89 -6.55 15.44 8.64
N ARG A 90 -6.82 15.20 7.35
CA ARG A 90 -8.17 14.95 6.80
C ARG A 90 -8.09 14.34 5.41
N GLY A 91 -9.17 13.66 5.01
CA GLY A 91 -9.39 13.18 3.66
C GLY A 91 -9.86 14.25 2.64
N PRO A 92 -10.09 13.85 1.38
CA PRO A 92 -9.88 12.48 0.91
C PRO A 92 -8.39 12.15 0.73
N ALA A 93 -7.99 10.95 1.11
CA ALA A 93 -6.63 10.48 0.94
C ALA A 93 -6.55 8.95 0.75
N THR A 94 -5.51 8.49 0.09
CA THR A 94 -5.11 7.07 0.09
C THR A 94 -3.73 6.95 0.69
N VAL A 95 -3.62 6.09 1.70
CA VAL A 95 -2.39 5.77 2.41
C VAL A 95 -2.04 4.32 2.17
N LEU A 96 -0.79 4.07 1.82
CA LEU A 96 -0.26 2.74 1.59
C LEU A 96 0.65 2.31 2.74
N LEU A 97 0.45 1.10 3.24
CA LEU A 97 1.32 0.45 4.22
C LEU A 97 1.96 -0.77 3.56
N ILE A 98 3.29 -0.89 3.61
CA ILE A 98 4.03 -1.95 2.88
C ILE A 98 4.89 -2.75 3.85
N GLY A 99 4.69 -4.07 3.86
CA GLY A 99 5.42 -4.99 4.73
C GLY A 99 4.95 -4.92 6.18
N GLY A 100 5.88 -4.94 7.15
CA GLY A 100 5.59 -4.95 8.58
C GLY A 100 4.60 -3.88 9.07
N PRO A 101 4.63 -2.63 8.57
CA PRO A 101 3.66 -1.58 8.96
C PRO A 101 2.20 -1.91 8.69
N THR A 102 1.89 -2.90 7.85
CA THR A 102 0.50 -3.29 7.54
C THR A 102 -0.30 -3.71 8.77
N VAL A 103 0.37 -4.15 9.85
CA VAL A 103 -0.27 -4.46 11.14
C VAL A 103 -1.00 -3.26 11.76
N LEU A 104 -0.66 -2.03 11.36
CA LEU A 104 -1.27 -0.79 11.81
C LEU A 104 -2.48 -0.37 10.96
N GLY A 105 -2.77 -1.10 9.88
CA GLY A 105 -3.80 -0.76 8.89
C GLY A 105 -5.19 -0.55 9.49
N PRO A 106 -5.74 -1.50 10.26
CA PRO A 106 -7.06 -1.34 10.88
C PRO A 106 -7.13 -0.13 11.83
N GLY A 107 -6.12 0.05 12.69
CA GLY A 107 -6.04 1.17 13.62
C GLY A 107 -5.97 2.51 12.89
N LEU A 108 -5.15 2.62 11.86
CA LEU A 108 -5.03 3.85 11.06
C LEU A 108 -6.33 4.18 10.31
N ALA A 109 -7.01 3.16 9.78
CA ALA A 109 -8.27 3.34 9.07
C ALA A 109 -9.41 3.85 9.96
N ALA A 110 -9.34 3.59 11.27
CA ALA A 110 -10.32 4.03 12.25
C ALA A 110 -10.07 5.45 12.78
N LEU A 111 -8.91 6.06 12.51
CA LEU A 111 -8.53 7.37 13.05
C LEU A 111 -9.05 8.57 12.26
N LEU A 112 -9.25 8.42 10.97
CA LEU A 112 -9.65 9.53 10.09
C LEU A 112 -10.71 9.11 9.08
N ASP A 113 -11.74 9.93 8.95
CA ASP A 113 -12.76 9.78 7.91
C ASP A 113 -12.18 10.09 6.50
N ASP A 114 -12.77 9.49 5.48
CA ASP A 114 -12.39 9.65 4.07
C ASP A 114 -10.93 9.27 3.75
N ILE A 115 -10.30 8.45 4.57
CA ILE A 115 -8.98 7.88 4.28
C ILE A 115 -9.10 6.41 3.89
N HIS A 116 -8.61 6.09 2.71
CA HIS A 116 -8.48 4.72 2.24
C HIS A 116 -7.11 4.17 2.59
N VAL A 117 -7.05 3.28 3.57
CA VAL A 117 -5.83 2.57 3.94
C VAL A 117 -5.72 1.30 3.12
N VAL A 118 -4.55 1.06 2.54
CA VAL A 118 -4.25 -0.13 1.75
C VAL A 118 -3.00 -0.79 2.29
N GLY A 119 -3.09 -2.06 2.66
CA GLY A 119 -1.93 -2.87 3.04
C GLY A 119 -1.41 -3.68 1.86
N VAL A 120 -0.09 -3.72 1.70
CA VAL A 120 0.62 -4.51 0.69
C VAL A 120 1.57 -5.47 1.38
N ASP A 121 1.15 -6.72 1.50
CA ASP A 121 1.98 -7.82 2.00
C ASP A 121 1.33 -9.17 1.69
N ALA A 122 2.13 -10.20 1.45
CA ALA A 122 1.64 -11.54 1.13
C ALA A 122 0.93 -12.22 2.31
N ASP A 123 1.34 -11.94 3.54
CA ASP A 123 0.74 -12.53 4.74
C ASP A 123 -0.71 -12.10 4.94
N LEU A 124 -1.11 -10.93 4.38
CA LEU A 124 -2.47 -10.40 4.48
C LEU A 124 -3.53 -11.31 3.82
N ALA A 125 -3.12 -12.24 2.96
CA ALA A 125 -4.03 -13.25 2.40
C ALA A 125 -4.65 -14.15 3.48
N ARG A 126 -3.92 -14.37 4.59
CA ARG A 126 -4.36 -15.21 5.70
C ARG A 126 -5.08 -14.43 6.82
N TRP A 127 -5.14 -13.10 6.69
CA TRP A 127 -5.78 -12.27 7.68
C TRP A 127 -7.31 -12.30 7.50
N PRO A 128 -8.09 -12.21 8.59
CA PRO A 128 -9.54 -12.14 8.49
C PRO A 128 -9.98 -10.93 7.68
N THR A 129 -11.11 -11.08 7.02
CA THR A 129 -11.72 -9.98 6.25
C THR A 129 -12.11 -8.85 7.20
N ASP A 130 -11.62 -7.65 6.91
CA ASP A 130 -11.90 -6.43 7.64
C ASP A 130 -12.37 -5.34 6.66
N PRO A 131 -13.60 -4.83 6.80
CA PRO A 131 -14.13 -3.83 5.88
C PRO A 131 -13.53 -2.44 6.06
N SER A 132 -12.78 -2.16 7.11
CA SER A 132 -12.22 -0.82 7.36
C SER A 132 -11.13 -0.43 6.36
N TRP A 133 -10.38 -1.39 5.84
CA TRP A 133 -9.24 -1.16 4.96
C TRP A 133 -9.17 -2.14 3.78
N SER A 134 -8.21 -1.97 2.87
CA SER A 134 -8.00 -2.85 1.72
C SER A 134 -6.69 -3.59 1.84
N ARG A 135 -6.66 -4.84 1.38
CA ARG A 135 -5.50 -5.74 1.47
C ARG A 135 -5.14 -6.25 0.10
N ILE A 136 -3.87 -6.16 -0.27
CA ILE A 136 -3.35 -6.65 -1.54
C ILE A 136 -1.97 -7.28 -1.38
N VAL A 137 -1.58 -8.09 -2.35
CA VAL A 137 -0.19 -8.41 -2.64
C VAL A 137 0.13 -7.95 -4.05
N SER A 138 1.36 -7.48 -4.28
CA SER A 138 1.80 -7.05 -5.60
C SER A 138 3.26 -7.43 -5.86
N HIS A 139 3.56 -7.71 -7.10
CA HIS A 139 4.92 -7.92 -7.62
C HIS A 139 4.89 -7.68 -9.14
N PRO A 140 5.86 -6.99 -9.73
CA PRO A 140 7.15 -6.60 -9.15
C PRO A 140 7.17 -5.29 -8.36
N GLY A 141 6.12 -4.48 -8.35
CA GLY A 141 6.16 -3.17 -7.70
C GLY A 141 4.81 -2.76 -7.09
N ILE A 142 4.66 -1.47 -6.83
CA ILE A 142 3.45 -0.88 -6.24
C ILE A 142 2.42 -0.63 -7.34
N PRO A 143 1.23 -1.27 -7.33
CA PRO A 143 0.28 -1.24 -8.43
C PRO A 143 -0.64 -0.01 -8.37
N PHE A 144 -0.06 1.18 -8.32
CA PHE A 144 -0.76 2.46 -8.30
C PHE A 144 -0.18 3.40 -9.35
N PHE A 145 -1.02 4.32 -9.83
CA PHE A 145 -0.58 5.40 -10.70
C PHE A 145 0.52 6.23 -10.04
N SER A 146 1.42 6.76 -10.85
CA SER A 146 2.44 7.69 -10.35
C SER A 146 1.80 8.92 -9.73
N ARG A 147 2.39 9.44 -8.64
CA ARG A 147 1.95 10.66 -7.96
C ARG A 147 0.49 10.65 -7.49
N SER A 148 -0.03 9.50 -7.07
CA SER A 148 -1.45 9.33 -6.74
C SER A 148 -1.75 9.13 -5.24
N LEU A 149 -0.73 8.87 -4.41
CA LEU A 149 -0.90 8.56 -2.99
C LEU A 149 -0.50 9.75 -2.10
N ARG A 150 -1.27 9.95 -1.03
CA ARG A 150 -1.03 11.04 -0.06
C ARG A 150 -0.09 10.63 1.07
N GLY A 151 0.18 9.34 1.22
CA GLY A 151 1.12 8.82 2.20
C GLY A 151 1.53 7.39 1.89
N VAL A 152 2.79 7.07 2.16
CA VAL A 152 3.33 5.72 2.11
C VAL A 152 4.09 5.44 3.38
N VAL A 153 3.79 4.34 4.06
CA VAL A 153 4.58 3.80 5.17
C VAL A 153 5.19 2.50 4.73
N ILE A 154 6.49 2.39 4.78
CA ILE A 154 7.23 1.25 4.24
C ILE A 154 8.21 0.67 5.27
N ASP A 155 8.37 -0.64 5.25
CA ASP A 155 9.35 -1.34 6.08
C ASP A 155 10.77 -1.16 5.51
N GLY A 156 11.70 -0.67 6.32
CA GLY A 156 13.09 -0.45 5.94
C GLY A 156 13.89 -1.72 5.63
N ARG A 157 13.34 -2.91 5.89
CA ARG A 157 13.94 -4.21 5.58
C ARG A 157 13.67 -4.67 4.14
N LEU A 158 12.81 -3.97 3.42
CA LEU A 158 12.56 -4.23 1.99
C LEU A 158 13.76 -3.79 1.14
N ASP A 159 13.86 -4.32 -0.07
CA ASP A 159 14.92 -3.98 -1.01
C ASP A 159 14.72 -2.57 -1.63
N ARG A 160 15.79 -2.08 -2.26
CA ARG A 160 15.84 -0.73 -2.85
C ARG A 160 14.69 -0.45 -3.83
N HIS A 161 14.27 -1.42 -4.60
CA HIS A 161 13.22 -1.25 -5.60
C HIS A 161 11.91 -0.73 -5.00
N TRP A 162 11.54 -1.18 -3.79
CA TRP A 162 10.33 -0.72 -3.11
C TRP A 162 10.38 0.77 -2.71
N PHE A 163 11.58 1.30 -2.44
CA PHE A 163 11.76 2.74 -2.15
C PHE A 163 11.64 3.58 -3.42
N GLU A 164 12.14 3.11 -4.55
CA GLU A 164 11.98 3.73 -5.86
C GLU A 164 10.49 3.78 -6.25
N GLU A 165 9.77 2.69 -6.03
CA GLU A 165 8.33 2.60 -6.26
C GLU A 165 7.53 3.51 -5.30
N ALA A 166 7.88 3.58 -4.02
CA ALA A 166 7.27 4.50 -3.06
C ALA A 166 7.45 5.96 -3.51
N ALA A 167 8.63 6.33 -3.99
CA ALA A 167 8.90 7.66 -4.54
C ALA A 167 8.10 7.94 -5.82
N ARG A 168 7.87 6.93 -6.66
CA ARG A 168 7.07 7.05 -7.88
C ARG A 168 5.60 7.33 -7.59
N VAL A 169 5.01 6.63 -6.61
CA VAL A 169 3.56 6.70 -6.35
C VAL A 169 3.15 7.85 -5.46
N ILE A 170 4.08 8.42 -4.67
CA ILE A 170 3.77 9.50 -3.75
C ILE A 170 3.44 10.80 -4.50
N ALA A 171 2.36 11.48 -4.11
CA ALA A 171 1.96 12.75 -4.69
C ALA A 171 2.91 13.89 -4.25
N PRO A 172 2.99 14.99 -5.00
CA PRO A 172 3.77 16.17 -4.60
C PRO A 172 3.41 16.63 -3.19
N MET A 173 4.40 17.09 -2.43
CA MET A 173 4.28 17.56 -1.04
C MET A 173 3.77 16.51 -0.05
N SER A 174 3.63 15.28 -0.46
CA SER A 174 3.23 14.16 0.40
C SER A 174 4.45 13.42 0.94
N ARG A 175 4.26 12.52 1.93
CA ARG A 175 5.37 11.97 2.69
C ARG A 175 5.47 10.45 2.58
N VAL A 176 6.72 9.98 2.52
CA VAL A 176 7.09 8.59 2.73
C VAL A 176 7.66 8.47 4.15
N VAL A 177 7.12 7.56 4.93
CA VAL A 177 7.59 7.22 6.27
C VAL A 177 8.19 5.82 6.23
N VAL A 178 9.46 5.70 6.59
CA VAL A 178 10.12 4.40 6.71
C VAL A 178 10.19 4.02 8.19
N VAL A 179 9.74 2.84 8.53
CA VAL A 179 9.95 2.23 9.87
C VAL A 179 10.97 1.10 9.75
N ASN A 180 11.63 0.75 10.82
CA ASN A 180 12.75 -0.20 10.80
C ASN A 180 13.85 0.21 9.80
N ALA A 181 14.12 1.52 9.68
CA ALA A 181 15.08 2.07 8.74
C ALA A 181 16.49 1.51 9.01
N VAL A 182 17.17 1.16 7.92
CA VAL A 182 18.58 0.72 7.92
C VAL A 182 19.48 1.87 7.48
N THR A 183 20.79 1.72 7.62
CA THR A 183 21.78 2.79 7.35
C THR A 183 21.69 3.35 5.93
N THR A 184 21.36 2.52 4.94
CA THR A 184 21.25 2.91 3.52
C THR A 184 19.90 3.51 3.14
N THR A 185 18.90 3.50 4.03
CA THR A 185 17.53 3.96 3.74
C THR A 185 17.49 5.40 3.21
N SER A 186 18.19 6.33 3.89
CA SER A 186 18.21 7.74 3.47
C SER A 186 18.84 7.94 2.10
N GLU A 187 19.90 7.20 1.80
CA GLU A 187 20.58 7.24 0.49
C GLU A 187 19.61 6.76 -0.62
N TRP A 188 18.89 5.67 -0.39
CA TRP A 188 17.93 5.15 -1.38
C TRP A 188 16.78 6.12 -1.64
N LEU A 189 16.24 6.76 -0.60
CA LEU A 189 15.18 7.76 -0.74
C LEU A 189 15.68 9.00 -1.49
N GLN A 190 16.88 9.48 -1.19
CA GLN A 190 17.49 10.63 -1.89
C GLN A 190 17.78 10.29 -3.36
N ALA A 191 18.32 9.10 -3.62
CA ALA A 191 18.56 8.62 -4.99
C ALA A 191 17.25 8.48 -5.80
N ALA A 192 16.14 8.19 -5.13
CA ALA A 192 14.81 8.17 -5.72
C ALA A 192 14.15 9.56 -5.85
N GLY A 193 14.88 10.64 -5.52
CA GLY A 193 14.42 12.03 -5.69
C GLY A 193 13.60 12.59 -4.52
N LEU A 194 13.63 11.95 -3.34
CA LEU A 194 12.95 12.45 -2.16
C LEU A 194 13.90 13.26 -1.25
N SER A 195 13.36 14.27 -0.58
CA SER A 195 14.08 15.07 0.41
C SER A 195 13.83 14.54 1.82
N ILE A 196 14.90 14.27 2.57
CA ILE A 196 14.81 13.79 3.95
C ILE A 196 14.39 14.95 4.86
N MET A 197 13.32 14.75 5.62
CA MET A 197 12.79 15.70 6.62
C MET A 197 13.26 15.36 8.04
N ALA A 198 13.33 14.07 8.36
CA ALA A 198 13.75 13.58 9.66
C ALA A 198 14.37 12.17 9.52
N ASN A 199 15.35 11.87 10.35
CA ASN A 199 15.97 10.54 10.46
C ASN A 199 16.35 10.30 11.92
N GLU A 200 15.48 9.64 12.68
CA GLU A 200 15.65 9.42 14.10
C GLU A 200 15.07 8.08 14.54
N SER A 201 15.72 7.42 15.47
CA SER A 201 15.18 6.22 16.18
C SER A 201 14.70 5.10 15.24
N GLY A 202 15.44 4.84 14.15
CA GLY A 202 15.06 3.79 13.18
C GLY A 202 13.86 4.17 12.30
N ARG A 203 13.53 5.46 12.21
CA ARG A 203 12.51 6.00 11.32
C ARG A 203 13.09 7.10 10.44
N VAL A 204 12.67 7.10 9.18
CA VAL A 204 13.01 8.16 8.23
C VAL A 204 11.72 8.73 7.66
N VAL A 205 11.61 10.05 7.62
CA VAL A 205 10.51 10.76 6.96
C VAL A 205 11.09 11.52 5.77
N ALA A 206 10.54 11.29 4.59
CA ALA A 206 10.95 11.98 3.38
C ALA A 206 9.74 12.55 2.65
N THR A 207 9.94 13.58 1.84
CA THR A 207 8.88 14.23 1.05
C THR A 207 9.29 14.33 -0.42
N SER A 208 8.28 14.28 -1.30
CA SER A 208 8.47 14.64 -2.70
C SER A 208 8.32 16.15 -2.90
N SER A 209 9.05 16.69 -3.83
CA SER A 209 8.91 18.06 -4.31
C SER A 209 7.73 18.22 -5.28
#